data_85f54482034614b74506984f2e42b079
#
_entry.id   85f54482034614b74506984f2e42b079
#
_cell.length_a   1.000
_cell.length_b   1.000
_cell.length_c   1.000
_cell.angle_alpha   90.00
_cell.angle_beta   90.00
_cell.angle_gamma   90.00
#
_symmetry.space_group_name_H-M   'P 1'
#
loop_
_entity.id
_entity.type
_entity.pdbx_description
1 polymer ?
#
loop_
_entity_poly.entity_id
_entity_poly.type
_entity_poly.pdbx_seq_one_letter_code
_entity_poly.pdbx_strand_id
1 'polypeptide(L)'
;MYSKISRRINMKKILLFSLLVGLGSACSRESIPLYDSPHHVQFVNEYTDSMEISFFFYGSAQEIKIALPVKLVGMPLTEAKEVVLKANSQYTTAAPSLFALPEKALFKAGQTLDTLYITLKREGLNQKVRLVVDIENGMEILSGQSIYSRQIIWFSTEISRPAWWDSDVEEVFLGRYSIPKFQKLIDVTGVGDWDGKIYDERRALALEFKRELLRLRYAGTPYPDEELGLDDMSLDVPVLGY
;
A
#
# COMPACT_ATOMS: atom_id res chain seq x y z
N MET A 1 10.43 -64.82 77.85
CA MET A 1 10.85 -65.52 76.60
C MET A 1 10.40 -64.71 75.41
N TYR A 2 11.26 -63.81 74.91
CA TYR A 2 10.96 -62.87 73.83
C TYR A 2 11.59 -63.37 72.56
N SER A 3 10.74 -63.71 71.55
CA SER A 3 11.16 -64.10 70.23
C SER A 3 11.43 -62.81 69.37
N LYS A 4 12.67 -62.64 69.00
CA LYS A 4 13.09 -61.60 68.01
C LYS A 4 12.78 -62.09 66.61
N ILE A 5 11.74 -61.57 65.99
CA ILE A 5 11.49 -61.72 64.55
C ILE A 5 12.35 -60.72 63.80
N SER A 6 13.49 -61.17 63.25
CA SER A 6 14.36 -60.43 62.37
C SER A 6 13.71 -60.37 60.96
N ARG A 7 13.11 -59.24 60.60
CA ARG A 7 12.67 -58.98 59.22
C ARG A 7 13.88 -58.68 58.36
N ARG A 8 14.34 -59.65 57.60
CA ARG A 8 15.30 -59.41 56.53
C ARG A 8 14.62 -58.57 55.46
N ILE A 9 14.92 -57.26 55.46
CA ILE A 9 14.49 -56.36 54.41
C ILE A 9 15.26 -56.70 53.14
N ASN A 10 14.53 -57.11 52.11
CA ASN A 10 15.09 -57.56 50.84
C ASN A 10 15.66 -56.34 50.08
N MET A 11 16.98 -56.12 50.23
CA MET A 11 17.72 -54.97 49.60
C MET A 11 17.44 -54.84 48.11
N LYS A 12 17.18 -55.96 47.41
CA LYS A 12 16.84 -55.95 45.99
C LYS A 12 15.48 -55.25 45.72
N LYS A 13 14.50 -55.37 46.64
CA LYS A 13 13.20 -54.70 46.51
C LYS A 13 13.30 -53.21 46.82
N ILE A 14 14.14 -52.80 47.75
CA ILE A 14 14.42 -51.39 48.06
C ILE A 14 15.13 -50.72 46.87
N LEU A 15 16.11 -51.39 46.26
CA LEU A 15 16.81 -50.89 45.08
C LEU A 15 15.89 -50.77 43.88
N LEU A 16 14.95 -51.72 43.67
CA LEU A 16 13.97 -51.64 42.59
C LEU A 16 12.97 -50.49 42.80
N PHE A 17 12.56 -50.27 44.06
CA PHE A 17 11.62 -49.20 44.42
C PHE A 17 12.26 -47.81 44.29
N SER A 18 13.53 -47.66 44.66
CA SER A 18 14.31 -46.39 44.47
C SER A 18 14.55 -46.08 42.99
N LEU A 19 14.75 -47.11 42.15
CA LEU A 19 14.91 -46.94 40.71
C LEU A 19 13.58 -46.49 40.04
N LEU A 20 12.43 -47.01 40.52
CA LEU A 20 11.12 -46.65 40.02
C LEU A 20 10.70 -45.21 40.40
N VAL A 21 11.11 -44.74 41.60
CA VAL A 21 10.85 -43.33 42.03
C VAL A 21 11.74 -42.35 41.29
N GLY A 22 12.99 -42.72 40.89
CA GLY A 22 13.90 -41.89 40.13
C GLY A 22 13.44 -41.63 38.67
N LEU A 23 12.65 -42.56 38.09
CA LEU A 23 12.15 -42.38 36.72
C LEU A 23 10.91 -41.48 36.62
N GLY A 24 10.21 -41.20 37.75
CA GLY A 24 9.04 -40.32 37.80
C GLY A 24 9.34 -38.81 37.81
N SER A 25 10.56 -38.39 38.04
CA SER A 25 10.94 -36.99 38.21
C SER A 25 11.47 -36.33 36.92
N ALA A 26 11.57 -37.06 35.82
CA ALA A 26 12.19 -36.58 34.58
C ALA A 26 11.23 -35.88 33.61
N CYS A 27 9.96 -35.62 33.98
CA CYS A 27 9.04 -34.82 33.21
C CYS A 27 8.81 -33.46 33.87
N SER A 28 9.87 -32.61 33.97
CA SER A 28 9.62 -31.18 33.99
C SER A 28 9.22 -30.78 32.58
N ARG A 29 7.92 -30.53 32.37
CA ARG A 29 7.47 -29.77 31.19
C ARG A 29 8.13 -28.41 31.33
N GLU A 30 9.28 -28.21 30.69
CA GLU A 30 9.68 -26.86 30.36
C GLU A 30 8.53 -26.25 29.56
N SER A 31 7.90 -25.23 30.12
CA SER A 31 6.99 -24.40 29.37
C SER A 31 7.78 -23.87 28.19
N ILE A 32 7.42 -24.27 26.98
CA ILE A 32 7.97 -23.67 25.78
C ILE A 32 7.74 -22.15 25.96
N PRO A 33 8.80 -21.34 26.05
CA PRO A 33 8.61 -19.91 26.19
C PRO A 33 7.72 -19.47 25.03
N LEU A 34 6.54 -18.94 25.34
CA LEU A 34 5.70 -18.28 24.32
C LEU A 34 6.62 -17.25 23.65
N TYR A 35 6.67 -17.31 22.33
CA TYR A 35 7.41 -16.35 21.53
C TYR A 35 6.80 -14.96 21.76
N ASP A 36 7.32 -14.25 22.73
CA ASP A 36 6.98 -12.87 23.06
C ASP A 36 7.92 -11.96 22.28
N SER A 37 7.70 -11.89 20.97
CA SER A 37 8.43 -10.98 20.11
C SER A 37 7.70 -9.65 20.05
N PRO A 38 8.42 -8.53 20.12
CA PRO A 38 7.81 -7.22 19.92
C PRO A 38 7.08 -7.16 18.58
N HIS A 39 5.95 -6.46 18.57
CA HIS A 39 5.20 -6.23 17.36
C HIS A 39 5.89 -5.18 16.50
N HIS A 40 6.07 -5.49 15.24
CA HIS A 40 6.64 -4.55 14.27
C HIS A 40 5.59 -4.26 13.18
N VAL A 41 5.50 -2.99 12.78
CA VAL A 41 4.70 -2.57 11.62
C VAL A 41 5.62 -1.99 10.58
N GLN A 42 5.35 -2.30 9.33
CA GLN A 42 6.10 -1.81 8.19
C GLN A 42 5.18 -1.59 6.99
N PHE A 43 5.56 -0.74 6.05
CA PHE A 43 4.85 -0.59 4.79
C PHE A 43 4.89 -1.90 4.00
N VAL A 44 3.90 -2.11 3.15
CA VAL A 44 3.86 -3.28 2.26
C VAL A 44 4.91 -3.15 1.15
N ASN A 45 5.03 -1.95 0.59
CA ASN A 45 5.97 -1.65 -0.48
C ASN A 45 7.33 -1.22 0.08
N GLU A 46 8.38 -1.48 -0.67
CA GLU A 46 9.72 -0.98 -0.37
C GLU A 46 9.79 0.53 -0.61
N TYR A 47 10.71 1.22 0.09
CA TYR A 47 10.86 2.67 -0.10
C TYR A 47 11.33 3.05 -1.52
N THR A 48 11.90 2.11 -2.28
CA THR A 48 12.28 2.28 -3.67
C THR A 48 11.07 2.38 -4.61
N ASP A 49 9.92 1.82 -4.20
CA ASP A 49 8.66 1.90 -4.91
C ASP A 49 7.93 3.19 -4.50
N SER A 50 8.38 4.32 -5.06
CA SER A 50 7.75 5.60 -4.77
C SER A 50 6.38 5.71 -5.42
N MET A 51 5.45 6.37 -4.71
CA MET A 51 4.13 6.71 -5.24
C MET A 51 4.21 8.04 -5.99
N GLU A 52 3.55 8.12 -7.15
CA GLU A 52 3.36 9.37 -7.88
C GLU A 52 1.89 9.75 -7.90
N ILE A 53 1.56 10.94 -7.38
CA ILE A 53 0.20 11.45 -7.26
C ILE A 53 0.11 12.79 -7.97
N SER A 54 -0.82 12.90 -8.91
CA SER A 54 -1.16 14.20 -9.51
C SER A 54 -2.58 14.60 -9.11
N PHE A 55 -2.74 15.79 -8.56
CA PHE A 55 -4.05 16.37 -8.25
C PHE A 55 -4.92 16.60 -9.49
N PHE A 56 -4.33 16.56 -10.65
CA PHE A 56 -5.09 16.62 -11.91
C PHE A 56 -6.18 15.53 -11.98
N PHE A 57 -5.86 14.30 -11.55
CA PHE A 57 -6.79 13.17 -11.58
C PHE A 57 -7.96 13.27 -10.58
N TYR A 58 -7.87 14.21 -9.65
CA TYR A 58 -8.87 14.42 -8.59
C TYR A 58 -9.73 15.68 -8.84
N GLY A 59 -9.71 16.19 -10.08
CA GLY A 59 -10.52 17.34 -10.48
C GLY A 59 -10.27 18.59 -9.63
N SER A 60 -11.33 19.14 -9.02
CA SER A 60 -11.25 20.34 -8.17
C SER A 60 -10.97 20.05 -6.70
N ALA A 61 -10.68 18.81 -6.33
CA ALA A 61 -10.41 18.44 -4.94
C ALA A 61 -9.22 19.24 -4.38
N GLN A 62 -9.42 19.84 -3.21
CA GLN A 62 -8.37 20.59 -2.52
C GLN A 62 -7.54 19.70 -1.59
N GLU A 63 -8.12 18.59 -1.15
CA GLU A 63 -7.48 17.61 -0.30
C GLU A 63 -7.79 16.20 -0.81
N ILE A 64 -6.81 15.32 -0.75
CA ILE A 64 -6.97 13.90 -1.10
C ILE A 64 -6.36 13.03 -0.01
N LYS A 65 -7.04 11.92 0.30
CA LYS A 65 -6.56 10.91 1.23
C LYS A 65 -5.79 9.84 0.47
N ILE A 66 -4.56 9.62 0.87
CA ILE A 66 -3.68 8.59 0.30
C ILE A 66 -3.61 7.41 1.24
N ALA A 67 -3.89 6.24 0.68
CA ALA A 67 -3.80 4.97 1.38
C ALA A 67 -2.34 4.49 1.44
N LEU A 68 -1.87 4.15 2.63
CA LEU A 68 -0.56 3.57 2.89
C LEU A 68 -0.75 2.17 3.46
N PRO A 69 -0.69 1.11 2.62
CA PRO A 69 -0.81 -0.25 3.09
C PRO A 69 0.34 -0.63 4.02
N VAL A 70 0.00 -1.21 5.15
CA VAL A 70 0.96 -1.66 6.17
C VAL A 70 0.73 -3.10 6.56
N LYS A 71 1.78 -3.78 6.99
CA LYS A 71 1.72 -5.15 7.50
C LYS A 71 2.33 -5.25 8.89
N LEU A 72 1.73 -6.10 9.69
CA LEU A 72 2.23 -6.49 10.99
C LEU A 72 3.23 -7.65 10.84
N VAL A 73 4.34 -7.56 11.54
CA VAL A 73 5.33 -8.64 11.71
C VAL A 73 5.32 -9.02 13.18
N GLY A 74 4.92 -10.24 13.46
CA GLY A 74 4.71 -10.79 14.81
C GLY A 74 3.33 -11.42 14.94
N MET A 75 2.92 -11.69 16.20
CA MET A 75 1.60 -12.23 16.49
C MET A 75 0.50 -11.19 16.22
N PRO A 76 -0.72 -11.60 15.80
CA PRO A 76 -1.83 -10.67 15.67
C PRO A 76 -2.10 -9.90 16.97
N LEU A 77 -2.41 -8.61 16.85
CA LEU A 77 -2.73 -7.76 17.98
C LEU A 77 -4.08 -8.16 18.59
N THR A 78 -4.18 -8.14 19.92
CA THR A 78 -5.45 -8.38 20.64
C THR A 78 -6.31 -7.11 20.71
N GLU A 79 -5.70 -5.95 20.58
CA GLU A 79 -6.35 -4.64 20.55
C GLU A 79 -5.66 -3.73 19.53
N ALA A 80 -6.34 -2.66 19.10
CA ALA A 80 -5.74 -1.71 18.17
C ALA A 80 -4.60 -0.95 18.85
N LYS A 81 -3.46 -0.84 18.15
CA LYS A 81 -2.24 -0.19 18.65
C LYS A 81 -1.84 0.98 17.77
N GLU A 82 -1.25 2.00 18.39
CA GLU A 82 -0.77 3.18 17.69
C GLU A 82 0.53 2.91 16.93
N VAL A 83 0.54 3.33 15.66
CA VAL A 83 1.71 3.36 14.78
C VAL A 83 2.17 4.80 14.66
N VAL A 84 3.43 5.07 14.98
CA VAL A 84 3.99 6.43 14.91
C VAL A 84 4.44 6.73 13.49
N LEU A 85 3.72 7.63 12.80
CA LEU A 85 4.09 8.15 11.50
C LEU A 85 4.76 9.52 11.64
N LYS A 86 5.85 9.73 10.91
CA LYS A 86 6.56 11.01 10.91
C LYS A 86 7.03 11.40 9.51
N ALA A 87 6.87 12.68 9.18
CA ALA A 87 7.48 13.23 7.99
C ALA A 87 9.00 13.40 8.20
N ASN A 88 9.78 12.79 7.34
CA ASN A 88 11.23 12.89 7.38
C ASN A 88 11.70 14.24 6.85
N SER A 89 12.14 15.13 7.73
CA SER A 89 12.52 16.51 7.37
C SER A 89 13.76 16.58 6.47
N GLN A 90 14.65 15.58 6.51
CA GLN A 90 15.86 15.56 5.67
C GLN A 90 15.55 15.28 4.20
N TYR A 91 14.54 14.44 3.93
CA TYR A 91 14.24 13.97 2.58
C TYR A 91 12.93 14.52 2.02
N THR A 92 12.09 15.19 2.83
CA THR A 92 10.86 15.83 2.39
C THR A 92 11.17 17.21 1.81
N THR A 93 10.65 17.46 0.59
CA THR A 93 10.71 18.80 -0.05
C THR A 93 9.36 19.51 0.00
N ALA A 94 8.29 18.78 0.34
CA ALA A 94 6.96 19.36 0.51
C ALA A 94 6.91 20.27 1.75
N ALA A 95 6.33 21.46 1.60
CA ALA A 95 6.07 22.35 2.74
C ALA A 95 5.08 21.67 3.71
N PRO A 96 5.17 21.92 5.04
CA PRO A 96 4.25 21.31 6.02
C PRO A 96 2.77 21.64 5.78
N SER A 97 2.47 22.72 5.09
CA SER A 97 1.10 23.09 4.70
C SER A 97 0.49 22.18 3.63
N LEU A 98 1.31 21.45 2.86
CA LEU A 98 0.88 20.64 1.72
C LEU A 98 0.47 19.20 2.09
N PHE A 99 0.60 18.81 3.34
CA PHE A 99 0.20 17.50 3.81
C PHE A 99 -0.25 17.52 5.26
N ALA A 100 -0.97 16.47 5.67
CA ALA A 100 -1.27 16.21 7.07
C ALA A 100 -1.13 14.72 7.36
N LEU A 101 -0.38 14.40 8.40
CA LEU A 101 -0.35 13.08 9.01
C LEU A 101 -1.50 12.97 10.02
N PRO A 102 -2.07 11.78 10.25
CA PRO A 102 -3.10 11.60 11.27
C PRO A 102 -2.51 11.85 12.67
N GLU A 103 -3.28 12.44 13.55
CA GLU A 103 -2.86 12.60 14.96
C GLU A 103 -2.60 11.25 15.63
N LYS A 104 -3.40 10.24 15.27
CA LYS A 104 -3.22 8.85 15.68
C LYS A 104 -3.45 7.93 14.50
N ALA A 105 -2.40 7.21 14.09
CA ALA A 105 -2.50 6.12 13.14
C ALA A 105 -2.66 4.81 13.94
N LEU A 106 -3.76 4.08 13.73
CA LEU A 106 -4.04 2.84 14.47
C LEU A 106 -3.94 1.65 13.54
N PHE A 107 -3.19 0.62 13.96
CA PHE A 107 -3.24 -0.71 13.37
C PHE A 107 -4.31 -1.53 14.09
N LYS A 108 -5.25 -2.09 13.35
CA LYS A 108 -6.43 -2.78 13.90
C LYS A 108 -6.07 -4.13 14.51
N ALA A 109 -6.82 -4.51 15.54
CA ALA A 109 -6.71 -5.83 16.18
C ALA A 109 -7.07 -6.97 15.22
N GLY A 110 -6.45 -8.13 15.43
CA GLY A 110 -6.75 -9.37 14.70
C GLY A 110 -6.34 -9.39 13.23
N GLN A 111 -5.69 -8.35 12.74
CA GLN A 111 -5.26 -8.23 11.34
C GLN A 111 -3.76 -8.38 11.20
N THR A 112 -3.32 -8.84 10.03
CA THR A 112 -1.91 -8.88 9.62
C THR A 112 -1.59 -7.81 8.56
N LEU A 113 -2.62 -7.30 7.89
CA LEU A 113 -2.58 -6.21 6.94
C LEU A 113 -3.60 -5.15 7.33
N ASP A 114 -3.22 -3.88 7.24
CA ASP A 114 -4.10 -2.73 7.45
C ASP A 114 -3.71 -1.59 6.52
N THR A 115 -4.46 -0.50 6.54
CA THR A 115 -4.19 0.69 5.74
C THR A 115 -4.22 1.93 6.62
N LEU A 116 -3.12 2.65 6.64
CA LEU A 116 -3.04 3.97 7.25
C LEU A 116 -3.33 5.03 6.17
N TYR A 117 -3.79 6.19 6.59
CA TYR A 117 -4.14 7.27 5.67
C TYR A 117 -3.42 8.56 6.04
N ILE A 118 -2.93 9.25 5.01
CA ILE A 118 -2.43 10.61 5.11
C ILE A 118 -3.26 11.52 4.20
N THR A 119 -3.21 12.82 4.41
CA THR A 119 -3.87 13.80 3.54
C THR A 119 -2.82 14.61 2.80
N LEU A 120 -2.96 14.73 1.48
CA LEU A 120 -2.23 15.69 0.67
C LEU A 120 -3.13 16.88 0.36
N LYS A 121 -2.55 18.08 0.26
CA LYS A 121 -3.26 19.35 0.03
C LYS A 121 -2.77 20.02 -1.23
N ARG A 122 -3.71 20.58 -1.98
CA ARG A 122 -3.46 21.25 -3.27
C ARG A 122 -3.05 22.71 -3.09
N GLU A 123 -3.59 23.38 -2.07
CA GLU A 123 -3.38 24.81 -1.89
C GLU A 123 -1.91 25.13 -1.65
N GLY A 124 -1.35 26.01 -2.52
CA GLY A 124 0.08 26.34 -2.49
C GLY A 124 1.00 25.35 -3.20
N LEU A 125 0.48 24.30 -3.83
CA LEU A 125 1.26 23.32 -4.59
C LEU A 125 1.56 23.87 -6.01
N ASN A 126 2.74 24.46 -6.20
CA ASN A 126 3.14 25.13 -7.46
C ASN A 126 4.14 24.32 -8.29
N GLN A 127 4.63 23.20 -7.77
CA GLN A 127 5.61 22.34 -8.44
C GLN A 127 5.53 20.92 -7.89
N LYS A 128 6.16 19.95 -8.56
CA LYS A 128 6.29 18.58 -8.05
C LYS A 128 7.14 18.59 -6.78
N VAL A 129 6.60 18.05 -5.70
CA VAL A 129 7.26 17.96 -4.39
C VAL A 129 7.26 16.52 -3.88
N ARG A 130 8.13 16.25 -2.92
CA ARG A 130 8.29 14.94 -2.31
C ARG A 130 7.97 15.00 -0.83
N LEU A 131 7.09 14.10 -0.39
CA LEU A 131 6.85 13.78 1.01
C LEU A 131 7.47 12.42 1.30
N VAL A 132 8.24 12.34 2.35
CA VAL A 132 8.80 11.09 2.86
C VAL A 132 8.22 10.83 4.24
N VAL A 133 7.50 9.71 4.38
CA VAL A 133 6.87 9.29 5.64
C VAL A 133 7.61 8.09 6.19
N ASP A 134 8.10 8.20 7.41
CA ASP A 134 8.75 7.11 8.14
C ASP A 134 7.79 6.54 9.20
N ILE A 135 7.85 5.23 9.42
CA ILE A 135 7.30 4.59 10.62
C ILE A 135 8.42 4.62 11.67
N GLU A 136 8.20 5.32 12.77
CA GLU A 136 9.11 5.37 13.91
C GLU A 136 8.75 4.35 14.98
N ASN A 137 9.71 4.04 15.86
CA ASN A 137 9.47 3.18 17.01
C ASN A 137 8.52 3.88 17.99
N GLY A 138 7.37 3.25 18.22
CA GLY A 138 6.43 3.64 19.25
C GLY A 138 6.68 2.91 20.57
N MET A 139 5.81 3.13 21.57
CA MET A 139 5.91 2.44 22.86
C MET A 139 5.48 0.97 22.80
N GLU A 140 4.52 0.65 21.92
CA GLU A 140 3.92 -0.68 21.84
C GLU A 140 4.18 -1.40 20.50
N ILE A 141 4.41 -0.62 19.44
CA ILE A 141 4.73 -1.10 18.09
C ILE A 141 6.05 -0.48 17.67
N LEU A 142 6.94 -1.31 17.19
CA LEU A 142 8.22 -0.90 16.63
C LEU A 142 8.14 -0.81 15.11
N SER A 143 9.02 -0.02 14.53
CA SER A 143 9.26 -0.04 13.08
C SER A 143 9.83 -1.39 12.64
N GLY A 144 9.40 -1.87 11.49
CA GLY A 144 9.89 -3.11 10.89
C GLY A 144 11.27 -2.96 10.25
N GLN A 145 11.49 -3.70 9.17
CA GLN A 145 12.76 -3.66 8.43
C GLN A 145 12.96 -2.29 7.78
N SER A 146 14.18 -1.79 7.75
CA SER A 146 14.52 -0.43 7.26
C SER A 146 14.10 -0.19 5.82
N ILE A 147 14.12 -1.22 4.95
CA ILE A 147 13.68 -1.11 3.56
C ILE A 147 12.16 -0.88 3.42
N TYR A 148 11.37 -1.26 4.44
CA TYR A 148 9.92 -1.12 4.51
C TYR A 148 9.47 -0.10 5.56
N SER A 149 10.39 0.60 6.22
CA SER A 149 10.05 1.58 7.27
C SER A 149 9.72 2.96 6.72
N ARG A 150 9.83 3.14 5.42
CA ARG A 150 9.70 4.43 4.71
C ARG A 150 8.79 4.31 3.51
N GLN A 151 7.98 5.36 3.26
CA GLN A 151 7.24 5.55 2.01
C GLN A 151 7.60 6.90 1.40
N ILE A 152 7.92 6.91 0.11
CA ILE A 152 8.21 8.11 -0.66
C ILE A 152 7.01 8.41 -1.55
N ILE A 153 6.51 9.65 -1.48
CA ILE A 153 5.34 10.11 -2.22
C ILE A 153 5.71 11.38 -2.96
N TRP A 154 5.70 11.32 -4.28
CA TRP A 154 5.80 12.49 -5.14
C TRP A 154 4.41 12.98 -5.49
N PHE A 155 4.17 14.28 -5.38
CA PHE A 155 2.89 14.82 -5.78
C PHE A 155 3.01 16.20 -6.41
N SER A 156 2.09 16.49 -7.33
CA SER A 156 2.07 17.73 -8.12
C SER A 156 0.63 18.05 -8.56
N THR A 157 0.48 19.21 -9.22
CA THR A 157 -0.71 19.56 -9.99
C THR A 157 -0.51 19.32 -11.49
N GLU A 158 0.70 18.91 -11.87
CA GLU A 158 1.08 18.72 -13.27
C GLU A 158 0.40 17.49 -13.85
N ILE A 159 0.09 17.60 -15.14
CA ILE A 159 -0.42 16.49 -15.92
C ILE A 159 0.81 15.72 -16.40
N SER A 160 0.97 14.49 -15.91
CA SER A 160 1.98 13.58 -16.40
C SER A 160 1.34 12.42 -17.13
N ARG A 161 2.06 11.82 -18.08
CA ARG A 161 1.63 10.58 -18.72
C ARG A 161 1.46 9.52 -17.62
N PRO A 162 0.25 8.96 -17.44
CA PRO A 162 0.03 7.91 -16.45
C PRO A 162 0.72 6.61 -16.87
N ALA A 163 1.15 5.81 -15.91
CA ALA A 163 1.85 4.54 -16.18
C ALA A 163 0.99 3.54 -16.98
N TRP A 164 -0.34 3.60 -16.80
CA TRP A 164 -1.28 2.75 -17.52
C TRP A 164 -1.45 3.13 -19.02
N TRP A 165 -1.01 4.33 -19.45
CA TRP A 165 -0.98 4.70 -20.86
C TRP A 165 0.33 4.16 -21.46
N ASP A 166 0.40 2.85 -21.54
CA ASP A 166 1.50 2.06 -22.05
C ASP A 166 1.41 1.84 -23.59
N SER A 167 2.28 1.02 -24.14
CA SER A 167 2.28 0.68 -25.56
C SER A 167 0.98 0.03 -26.01
N ASP A 168 0.39 -0.84 -25.17
CA ASP A 168 -0.87 -1.52 -25.52
C ASP A 168 -2.03 -0.53 -25.61
N VAL A 169 -2.08 0.44 -24.70
CA VAL A 169 -3.08 1.50 -24.73
C VAL A 169 -2.88 2.42 -25.95
N GLU A 170 -1.64 2.75 -26.28
CA GLU A 170 -1.36 3.54 -27.48
C GLU A 170 -1.75 2.82 -28.77
N GLU A 171 -1.38 1.56 -28.93
CA GLU A 171 -1.58 0.82 -30.17
C GLU A 171 -3.03 0.40 -30.38
N VAL A 172 -3.77 0.10 -29.28
CA VAL A 172 -5.09 -0.55 -29.37
C VAL A 172 -6.25 0.43 -29.10
N PHE A 173 -6.07 1.41 -28.20
CA PHE A 173 -7.20 2.14 -27.66
C PHE A 173 -7.17 3.64 -27.94
N LEU A 174 -6.09 4.35 -27.57
CA LEU A 174 -6.08 5.80 -27.48
C LEU A 174 -5.11 6.52 -28.42
N GLY A 175 -4.17 5.77 -29.04
CA GLY A 175 -3.10 6.37 -29.82
C GLY A 175 -2.03 7.02 -28.95
N ARG A 176 -1.18 7.85 -29.56
CA ARG A 176 -0.09 8.52 -28.87
C ARG A 176 -0.58 9.39 -27.72
N TYR A 177 0.13 9.38 -26.62
CA TYR A 177 -0.17 10.25 -25.48
C TYR A 177 0.08 11.72 -25.82
N SER A 178 -0.85 12.57 -25.41
CA SER A 178 -0.68 14.02 -25.31
C SER A 178 -1.52 14.55 -24.14
N ILE A 179 -1.12 15.68 -23.57
CA ILE A 179 -1.89 16.35 -22.51
C ILE A 179 -3.29 16.74 -22.98
N PRO A 180 -3.47 17.38 -24.15
CA PRO A 180 -4.81 17.72 -24.68
C PRO A 180 -5.71 16.49 -24.86
N LYS A 181 -5.15 15.39 -25.38
CA LYS A 181 -5.90 14.13 -25.57
C LYS A 181 -6.33 13.54 -24.24
N PHE A 182 -5.45 13.51 -23.26
CA PHE A 182 -5.76 12.99 -21.93
C PHE A 182 -6.81 13.85 -21.20
N GLN A 183 -6.72 15.17 -21.27
CA GLN A 183 -7.75 16.05 -20.74
C GLN A 183 -9.11 15.80 -21.40
N LYS A 184 -9.12 15.73 -22.75
CA LYS A 184 -10.35 15.48 -23.50
C LYS A 184 -10.95 14.11 -23.20
N LEU A 185 -10.12 13.07 -22.99
CA LEU A 185 -10.55 11.75 -22.55
C LEU A 185 -11.32 11.83 -21.22
N ILE A 186 -10.75 12.53 -20.23
CA ILE A 186 -11.39 12.71 -18.92
C ILE A 186 -12.67 13.52 -19.02
N ASP A 187 -12.69 14.59 -19.82
CA ASP A 187 -13.88 15.42 -20.03
C ASP A 187 -15.05 14.62 -20.61
N VAL A 188 -14.74 13.68 -21.50
CA VAL A 188 -15.76 12.84 -22.17
C VAL A 188 -16.22 11.68 -21.31
N THR A 189 -15.28 10.95 -20.72
CA THR A 189 -15.58 9.68 -20.02
C THR A 189 -15.76 9.83 -18.52
N GLY A 190 -15.32 10.96 -17.93
CA GLY A 190 -15.25 11.14 -16.48
C GLY A 190 -14.21 10.27 -15.80
N VAL A 191 -13.38 9.51 -16.56
CA VAL A 191 -12.46 8.51 -16.01
C VAL A 191 -11.03 8.82 -16.43
N GLY A 192 -10.21 9.21 -15.47
CA GLY A 192 -8.79 9.52 -15.67
C GLY A 192 -7.82 8.40 -15.25
N ASP A 193 -8.31 7.36 -14.60
CA ASP A 193 -7.51 6.23 -14.15
C ASP A 193 -8.01 4.92 -14.76
N TRP A 194 -7.11 4.27 -15.52
CA TRP A 194 -7.37 2.98 -16.17
C TRP A 194 -6.55 1.85 -15.56
N ASP A 195 -5.85 2.11 -14.46
CA ASP A 195 -5.13 1.05 -13.76
C ASP A 195 -6.09 -0.04 -13.25
N GLY A 196 -5.68 -1.29 -13.41
CA GLY A 196 -6.51 -2.44 -13.04
C GLY A 196 -7.77 -2.69 -13.90
N LYS A 197 -8.11 -1.82 -14.90
CA LYS A 197 -9.25 -2.05 -15.77
C LYS A 197 -8.97 -3.18 -16.77
N ILE A 198 -9.95 -4.08 -16.93
CA ILE A 198 -9.89 -5.16 -17.91
C ILE A 198 -10.08 -4.61 -19.34
N TYR A 199 -9.73 -5.43 -20.33
CA TYR A 199 -9.78 -5.07 -21.75
C TYR A 199 -11.13 -4.48 -22.19
N ASP A 200 -12.25 -5.11 -21.82
CA ASP A 200 -13.58 -4.67 -22.23
C ASP A 200 -13.97 -3.31 -21.63
N GLU A 201 -13.55 -3.02 -20.40
CA GLU A 201 -13.76 -1.72 -19.77
C GLU A 201 -12.95 -0.63 -20.47
N ARG A 202 -11.66 -0.89 -20.77
CA ARG A 202 -10.79 0.01 -21.53
C ARG A 202 -11.38 0.28 -22.91
N ARG A 203 -11.85 -0.76 -23.58
CA ARG A 203 -12.47 -0.66 -24.90
C ARG A 203 -13.76 0.17 -24.87
N ALA A 204 -14.61 0.00 -23.86
CA ALA A 204 -15.84 0.78 -23.72
C ALA A 204 -15.55 2.28 -23.59
N LEU A 205 -14.59 2.66 -22.72
CA LEU A 205 -14.17 4.05 -22.52
C LEU A 205 -13.52 4.64 -23.80
N ALA A 206 -12.67 3.87 -24.46
CA ALA A 206 -12.05 4.29 -25.72
C ALA A 206 -13.06 4.50 -26.85
N LEU A 207 -14.10 3.65 -26.94
CA LEU A 207 -15.19 3.82 -27.89
C LEU A 207 -16.03 5.05 -27.59
N GLU A 208 -16.34 5.32 -26.34
CA GLU A 208 -17.04 6.54 -25.91
C GLU A 208 -16.26 7.79 -26.32
N PHE A 209 -14.97 7.81 -26.02
CA PHE A 209 -14.06 8.88 -26.41
C PHE A 209 -14.01 9.05 -27.94
N LYS A 210 -13.78 7.97 -28.68
CA LYS A 210 -13.73 8.00 -30.15
C LYS A 210 -15.04 8.52 -30.78
N ARG A 211 -16.19 8.11 -30.26
CA ARG A 211 -17.50 8.57 -30.75
C ARG A 211 -17.65 10.08 -30.59
N GLU A 212 -17.25 10.64 -29.46
CA GLU A 212 -17.31 12.08 -29.26
C GLU A 212 -16.38 12.83 -30.23
N LEU A 213 -15.16 12.35 -30.43
CA LEU A 213 -14.24 12.95 -31.40
C LEU A 213 -14.80 12.90 -32.83
N LEU A 214 -15.40 11.77 -33.24
CA LEU A 214 -16.06 11.64 -34.54
C LEU A 214 -17.28 12.53 -34.65
N ARG A 215 -18.07 12.67 -33.59
CA ARG A 215 -19.24 13.60 -33.57
C ARG A 215 -18.79 15.03 -33.85
N LEU A 216 -17.71 15.48 -33.21
CA LEU A 216 -17.13 16.81 -33.45
C LEU A 216 -16.60 16.95 -34.87
N ARG A 217 -15.92 15.95 -35.40
CA ARG A 217 -15.43 15.93 -36.78
C ARG A 217 -16.56 16.04 -37.79
N TYR A 218 -17.64 15.27 -37.66
CA TYR A 218 -18.79 15.30 -38.56
C TYR A 218 -19.62 16.57 -38.42
N ALA A 219 -19.54 17.25 -37.28
CA ALA A 219 -20.12 18.58 -37.09
C ALA A 219 -19.27 19.71 -37.73
N GLY A 220 -18.14 19.39 -38.36
CA GLY A 220 -17.21 20.36 -38.94
C GLY A 220 -16.34 21.12 -37.96
N THR A 221 -16.25 20.64 -36.72
CA THR A 221 -15.44 21.20 -35.63
C THR A 221 -14.54 20.13 -35.03
N PRO A 222 -13.61 19.54 -35.80
CA PRO A 222 -12.72 18.51 -35.28
C PRO A 222 -11.94 19.04 -34.09
N TYR A 223 -11.64 18.16 -33.13
CA TYR A 223 -10.88 18.54 -31.96
C TYR A 223 -9.36 18.41 -32.26
N PRO A 224 -8.59 19.51 -32.22
CA PRO A 224 -7.17 19.45 -32.54
C PRO A 224 -6.34 18.89 -31.39
N ASP A 225 -5.15 18.42 -31.71
CA ASP A 225 -4.10 18.06 -30.77
C ASP A 225 -2.84 18.84 -31.12
N GLU A 226 -2.65 20.00 -30.52
CA GLU A 226 -1.56 20.90 -30.83
C GLU A 226 -0.18 20.28 -30.45
N GLU A 227 -0.14 19.46 -29.40
CA GLU A 227 1.10 18.80 -28.93
C GLU A 227 1.58 17.74 -29.92
N LEU A 228 0.67 17.06 -30.58
CA LEU A 228 0.97 16.06 -31.62
C LEU A 228 0.93 16.65 -33.04
N GLY A 229 0.59 17.94 -33.19
CA GLY A 229 0.48 18.60 -34.50
C GLY A 229 -0.67 18.03 -35.35
N LEU A 230 -1.78 17.68 -34.76
CA LEU A 230 -2.95 17.11 -35.42
C LEU A 230 -4.09 18.12 -35.46
N ASP A 231 -4.64 18.39 -36.64
CA ASP A 231 -5.87 19.18 -36.80
C ASP A 231 -7.11 18.40 -36.35
N ASP A 232 -7.03 17.10 -36.28
CA ASP A 232 -8.12 16.18 -35.88
C ASP A 232 -7.57 15.02 -35.06
N MET A 233 -7.76 15.08 -33.76
CA MET A 233 -7.33 14.07 -32.80
C MET A 233 -7.97 12.70 -33.07
N SER A 234 -9.16 12.67 -33.72
CA SER A 234 -9.85 11.41 -34.02
C SER A 234 -9.06 10.51 -34.96
N LEU A 235 -8.11 11.05 -35.74
CA LEU A 235 -7.29 10.27 -36.67
C LEU A 235 -6.21 9.44 -35.97
N ASP A 236 -5.81 9.85 -34.77
CA ASP A 236 -4.75 9.18 -34.00
C ASP A 236 -5.33 8.16 -33.00
N VAL A 237 -6.63 8.13 -32.74
CA VAL A 237 -7.28 7.18 -31.82
C VAL A 237 -7.66 5.91 -32.59
N PRO A 238 -6.97 4.77 -32.36
CA PRO A 238 -7.11 3.59 -33.22
C PRO A 238 -8.43 2.85 -33.06
N VAL A 239 -8.92 2.66 -31.91
CA VAL A 239 -10.05 1.79 -31.47
C VAL A 239 -10.51 0.83 -32.55
N LEU A 240 -10.02 -0.39 -32.53
CA LEU A 240 -10.30 -1.43 -33.50
C LEU A 240 -11.81 -1.75 -33.58
N GLY A 241 -12.33 -1.81 -34.81
CA GLY A 241 -13.74 -2.15 -35.08
C GLY A 241 -14.68 -0.96 -35.11
N TYR A 242 -14.15 0.19 -35.43
CA TYR A 242 -14.97 1.38 -35.70
C TYR A 242 -14.85 1.74 -37.19
#